data_184c96ff5d90872a42e9f0169789919b
#
_entry.id   184c96ff5d90872a42e9f0169789919b
#
_cell.length_a   1.000
_cell.length_b   1.000
_cell.length_c   1.000
_cell.angle_alpha   90.00
_cell.angle_beta   90.00
_cell.angle_gamma   90.00
#
_symmetry.space_group_name_H-M   'P 1'
#
loop_
_entity.id
_entity.type
_entity.pdbx_description
1 polymer ?
#
loop_
_entity_poly.entity_id
_entity_poly.type
_entity_poly.pdbx_seq_one_letter_code
_entity_poly.pdbx_strand_id
1 'polypeptide(L)' 'MTSPDLIQADLHRMSWSQLAKAAEESTVHHDYARALILWRHAYHAATLTINKNLATAKINFCAK' A
#
# COMPACT_ATOMS: atom_id res chain seq x y z
N MET A 1 -18.76 -0.14 -13.55
CA MET A 1 -18.18 1.12 -13.06
C MET A 1 -17.69 0.93 -11.64
N THR A 2 -16.46 1.28 -11.38
CA THR A 2 -15.83 1.02 -10.08
C THR A 2 -15.93 2.25 -9.18
N SER A 3 -16.56 2.10 -8.01
CA SER A 3 -16.60 3.18 -7.05
C SER A 3 -15.34 3.16 -6.18
N PRO A 4 -14.96 4.30 -5.57
CA PRO A 4 -13.83 4.31 -4.64
C PRO A 4 -14.01 3.36 -3.47
N ASP A 5 -15.23 3.21 -2.99
CA ASP A 5 -15.53 2.32 -1.88
C ASP A 5 -15.26 0.87 -2.25
N LEU A 6 -15.59 0.48 -3.47
CA LEU A 6 -15.33 -0.86 -3.96
C LEU A 6 -13.83 -1.13 -4.06
N ILE A 7 -13.06 -0.15 -4.50
CA ILE A 7 -11.61 -0.26 -4.57
C ILE A 7 -11.02 -0.49 -3.19
N GLN A 8 -11.49 0.23 -2.18
CA GLN A 8 -11.00 0.07 -0.81
C GLN A 8 -11.36 -1.29 -0.24
N ALA A 9 -12.55 -1.80 -0.56
CA ALA A 9 -12.94 -3.14 -0.15
C ALA A 9 -11.99 -4.19 -0.74
N ASP A 10 -11.57 -3.99 -1.99
CA ASP A 10 -10.62 -4.89 -2.63
C ASP A 10 -9.25 -4.85 -1.96
N LEU A 11 -8.81 -3.69 -1.47
CA LEU A 11 -7.54 -3.57 -0.77
C LEU A 11 -7.47 -4.48 0.45
N HIS A 12 -8.58 -4.65 1.17
CA HIS A 12 -8.62 -5.53 2.34
C HIS A 12 -8.44 -7.00 1.99
N ARG A 13 -8.64 -7.37 0.73
CA ARG A 13 -8.50 -8.74 0.25
C ARG A 13 -7.15 -9.01 -0.36
N MET A 14 -6.37 -7.97 -0.62
CA MET A 14 -5.08 -8.12 -1.27
C MET A 14 -4.02 -8.60 -0.28
N SER A 15 -3.13 -9.45 -0.78
CA SER A 15 -1.99 -9.92 0.01
C SER A 15 -0.93 -8.82 0.13
N TRP A 16 0.01 -9.04 1.07
CA TRP A 16 1.16 -8.15 1.20
C TRP A 16 1.85 -7.89 -0.14
N SER A 17 2.13 -8.96 -0.90
CA SER A 17 2.84 -8.83 -2.17
C SER A 17 2.07 -7.99 -3.18
N GLN A 18 0.76 -8.19 -3.26
CA GLN A 18 -0.08 -7.43 -4.17
C GLN A 18 -0.12 -5.95 -3.79
N LEU A 19 -0.27 -5.68 -2.51
CA LEU A 19 -0.32 -4.31 -2.00
C LEU A 19 1.01 -3.60 -2.21
N ALA A 20 2.12 -4.27 -1.92
CA ALA A 20 3.45 -3.70 -2.10
C ALA A 20 3.72 -3.38 -3.57
N LYS A 21 3.34 -4.26 -4.46
CA LYS A 21 3.52 -4.04 -5.90
C LYS A 21 2.71 -2.85 -6.38
N ALA A 22 1.45 -2.78 -5.99
CA ALA A 22 0.58 -1.67 -6.36
C ALA A 22 1.10 -0.34 -5.80
N ALA A 23 1.61 -0.36 -4.57
CA ALA A 23 2.16 0.83 -3.94
C ALA A 23 3.42 1.31 -4.67
N GLU A 24 4.29 0.40 -5.08
CA GLU A 24 5.48 0.78 -5.83
C GLU A 24 5.13 1.34 -7.20
N GLU A 25 4.14 0.79 -7.88
CA GLU A 25 3.67 1.34 -9.14
C GLU A 25 3.15 2.77 -8.96
N SER A 26 2.40 3.01 -7.90
CA SER A 26 1.91 4.35 -7.59
C SER A 26 3.07 5.32 -7.36
N THR A 27 4.12 4.86 -6.68
CA THR A 27 5.32 5.69 -6.44
C THR A 27 6.03 6.02 -7.75
N VAL A 28 6.14 5.06 -8.66
CA VAL A 28 6.75 5.29 -9.97
C VAL A 28 6.01 6.37 -10.74
N HIS A 29 4.70 6.41 -10.60
CA HIS A 29 3.87 7.44 -11.25
C HIS A 29 3.74 8.72 -10.41
N HIS A 30 4.51 8.83 -9.34
CA HIS A 30 4.50 9.97 -8.43
C HIS A 30 3.16 10.20 -7.74
N ASP A 31 2.34 9.17 -7.66
CA ASP A 31 1.06 9.24 -6.94
C ASP A 31 1.29 8.82 -5.49
N TYR A 32 1.92 9.70 -4.73
CA TYR A 32 2.33 9.41 -3.37
C TYR A 32 1.16 9.26 -2.40
N ALA A 33 0.06 9.97 -2.65
CA ALA A 33 -1.13 9.85 -1.82
C ALA A 33 -1.70 8.43 -1.91
N ARG A 34 -1.79 7.88 -3.12
CA ARG A 34 -2.25 6.52 -3.32
C ARG A 34 -1.26 5.50 -2.77
N ALA A 35 0.04 5.75 -3.00
CA ALA A 35 1.09 4.87 -2.48
C ALA A 35 1.02 4.79 -0.95
N LEU A 36 0.79 5.90 -0.28
CA LEU A 36 0.67 5.94 1.17
C LEU A 36 -0.46 5.05 1.67
N ILE A 37 -1.63 5.16 1.04
CA ILE A 37 -2.79 4.33 1.39
C ILE A 37 -2.46 2.85 1.20
N LEU A 38 -1.86 2.51 0.06
CA LEU A 38 -1.49 1.12 -0.25
C LEU A 38 -0.45 0.58 0.72
N TRP A 39 0.56 1.37 1.08
CA TRP A 39 1.57 0.93 2.04
C TRP A 39 0.99 0.74 3.44
N ARG A 40 0.01 1.54 3.84
CA ARG A 40 -0.67 1.35 5.11
C ARG A 40 -1.43 0.02 5.14
N HIS A 41 -2.13 -0.30 4.07
CA HIS A 41 -2.80 -1.59 3.96
C HIS A 41 -1.79 -2.73 3.94
N ALA A 42 -0.67 -2.54 3.25
CA ALA A 42 0.40 -3.54 3.21
C ALA A 42 0.97 -3.80 4.62
N TYR A 43 1.15 -2.75 5.40
CA TYR A 43 1.63 -2.89 6.77
C TYR A 43 0.71 -3.81 7.58
N HIS A 44 -0.59 -3.60 7.47
CA HIS A 44 -1.56 -4.42 8.21
C HIS A 44 -1.66 -5.84 7.67
N ALA A 45 -1.41 -6.04 6.39
CA ALA A 45 -1.42 -7.36 5.79
C ALA A 45 -0.14 -8.15 6.05
N ALA A 46 0.94 -7.46 6.42
CA ALA A 46 2.23 -8.11 6.65
C ALA A 46 2.22 -8.94 7.92
N THR A 47 2.74 -10.16 7.84
CA THR A 47 2.89 -11.03 9.00
C THR A 47 4.34 -11.09 9.47
N LEU A 48 5.29 -10.80 8.59
CA LEU A 48 6.71 -10.82 8.90
C LEU A 48 7.18 -9.43 9.32
N THR A 49 8.02 -9.37 10.34
CA THR A 49 8.57 -8.11 10.84
C THR A 49 9.32 -7.35 9.76
N ILE A 50 10.08 -8.06 8.91
CA ILE A 50 10.84 -7.42 7.84
C ILE A 50 9.92 -6.70 6.86
N ASN A 51 8.75 -7.27 6.57
CA ASN A 51 7.79 -6.64 5.68
C ASN A 51 7.12 -5.43 6.33
N LYS A 52 6.83 -5.52 7.63
CA LYS A 52 6.29 -4.38 8.37
C LYS A 52 7.28 -3.21 8.40
N ASN A 53 8.56 -3.52 8.59
CA ASN A 53 9.59 -2.50 8.60
C ASN A 53 9.74 -1.82 7.23
N LEU A 54 9.66 -2.60 6.17
CA LEU A 54 9.70 -2.06 4.82
C LEU A 54 8.52 -1.13 4.57
N ALA A 55 7.31 -1.56 4.93
CA ALA A 55 6.13 -0.74 4.76
C ALA A 55 6.23 0.56 5.56
N THR A 56 6.75 0.50 6.79
CA THR A 56 6.94 1.68 7.63
C THR A 56 7.89 2.68 6.96
N ALA A 57 8.99 2.19 6.40
CA ALA A 57 9.96 3.06 5.71
C ALA A 57 9.31 3.74 4.51
N LYS A 58 8.50 2.99 3.75
CA LYS A 58 7.81 3.54 2.58
C LYS A 58 6.73 4.54 2.98
N ILE A 59 6.01 4.27 4.06
CA ILE A 59 5.01 5.21 4.57
C ILE A 59 5.69 6.54 4.93
N ASN A 60 6.81 6.49 5.63
CA ASN A 60 7.54 7.69 6.00
C ASN A 60 8.03 8.45 4.77
N PHE A 61 8.48 7.74 3.75
CA PHE A 61 8.92 8.36 2.51
C PHE A 61 7.76 9.08 1.81
N CYS A 62 6.61 8.43 1.70
CA CYS A 62 5.46 9.00 1.00
C CYS A 62 4.79 10.14 1.76
N ALA A 63 4.94 10.17 3.08
CA ALA A 63 4.29 11.16 3.94
C ALA A 63 5.05 12.49 4.02
N LYS A 64 6.24 12.56 3.46
CA LYS A 64 7.05 13.79 3.50
C LYS A 64 6.49 14.92 2.65
#